data_f6b6136988bf39dcdf8071e123d24a79
#
_entry.id   f6b6136988bf39dcdf8071e123d24a79
#
_cell.length_a   1.000
_cell.length_b   1.000
_cell.length_c   1.000
_cell.angle_alpha   90.00
_cell.angle_beta   90.00
_cell.angle_gamma   90.00
#
_symmetry.space_group_name_H-M   'P 1'
#
loop_
_entity.id
_entity.type
_entity.pdbx_description
1 polymer ?
#
loop_
_entity_poly.entity_id
_entity_poly.type
_entity_poly.pdbx_seq_one_letter_code
_entity_poly.pdbx_strand_id
1 'polypeptide(L)'
;MSLLVFAGASQFAMVQLFSDQAPTAIVVASVLFINLRHLLMATSLRAELRRLPIGGRLFAAFFLTDESFAMATGHFRRGGRSLAYYFTFAISLYVLWNLATLAGIVIGSAIGDPRRLGVDFAITATFTGIVVLAIRRPGDAVIALVAALIAGSLALAGASTVAVITAGALAPLIAVFVRR
;
A
#
# COMPACT_ATOMS: atom_id res chain seq x y z
N MET A 1 -1.43 -11.97 -11.03
CA MET A 1 -1.65 -11.29 -9.76
C MET A 1 -2.01 -9.83 -9.98
N SER A 2 -1.18 -9.02 -10.62
CA SER A 2 -1.41 -7.56 -10.84
C SER A 2 -2.72 -7.19 -11.53
N LEU A 3 -3.29 -8.05 -12.36
CA LEU A 3 -4.57 -7.82 -13.04
C LEU A 3 -5.78 -7.92 -12.09
N LEU A 4 -5.74 -8.82 -11.10
CA LEU A 4 -6.89 -9.11 -10.24
C LEU A 4 -6.75 -8.51 -8.84
N VAL A 5 -5.53 -8.33 -8.36
CA VAL A 5 -5.23 -7.78 -7.03
C VAL A 5 -4.37 -6.53 -7.23
N PHE A 6 -5.03 -5.39 -7.43
CA PHE A 6 -4.37 -4.12 -7.64
C PHE A 6 -4.07 -3.44 -6.29
N ALA A 7 -3.08 -3.99 -5.57
CA ALA A 7 -2.66 -3.49 -4.26
C ALA A 7 -1.15 -3.74 -4.08
N GLY A 8 -0.32 -2.78 -4.45
CA GLY A 8 1.14 -2.90 -4.52
C GLY A 8 1.77 -3.46 -3.25
N ALA A 9 1.46 -2.89 -2.08
CA ALA A 9 2.03 -3.35 -0.81
C ALA A 9 1.73 -4.82 -0.50
N SER A 10 0.49 -5.27 -0.75
CA SER A 10 0.14 -6.68 -0.54
C SER A 10 0.76 -7.60 -1.57
N GLN A 11 0.97 -7.12 -2.81
CA GLN A 11 1.70 -7.90 -3.83
C GLN A 11 3.15 -8.12 -3.43
N PHE A 12 3.85 -7.08 -2.98
CA PHE A 12 5.23 -7.20 -2.50
C PHE A 12 5.33 -8.10 -1.26
N ALA A 13 4.43 -7.90 -0.28
CA ALA A 13 4.40 -8.77 0.90
C ALA A 13 4.14 -10.24 0.53
N MET A 14 3.24 -10.48 -0.41
CA MET A 14 2.93 -11.84 -0.90
C MET A 14 4.15 -12.47 -1.58
N VAL A 15 4.84 -11.75 -2.46
CA VAL A 15 6.05 -12.25 -3.14
C VAL A 15 7.13 -12.58 -2.12
N GLN A 16 7.35 -11.70 -1.13
CA GLN A 16 8.33 -11.94 -0.08
C GLN A 16 7.99 -13.18 0.76
N LEU A 17 6.73 -13.26 1.25
CA LEU A 17 6.30 -14.40 2.08
C LEU A 17 6.36 -15.74 1.31
N PHE A 18 6.07 -15.75 0.01
CA PHE A 18 6.26 -16.94 -0.81
C PHE A 18 7.72 -17.29 -0.99
N SER A 19 8.59 -16.29 -1.17
CA SER A 19 10.05 -16.51 -1.24
C SER A 19 10.59 -17.12 0.06
N ASP A 20 10.06 -16.68 1.21
CA ASP A 20 10.40 -17.18 2.54
C ASP A 20 9.70 -18.52 2.89
N GLN A 21 8.99 -19.13 1.94
CA GLN A 21 8.23 -20.38 2.10
C GLN A 21 7.24 -20.33 3.28
N ALA A 22 6.66 -19.17 3.54
CA ALA A 22 5.68 -19.00 4.61
C ALA A 22 4.41 -19.83 4.35
N PRO A 23 3.78 -20.42 5.40
CA PRO A 23 2.53 -21.13 5.27
C PRO A 23 1.44 -20.28 4.60
N THR A 24 0.65 -20.88 3.71
CA THR A 24 -0.39 -20.16 2.95
C THR A 24 -1.36 -19.38 3.85
N ALA A 25 -1.69 -19.92 5.03
CA ALA A 25 -2.55 -19.24 6.00
C ALA A 25 -1.95 -17.90 6.46
N ILE A 26 -0.63 -17.86 6.66
CA ILE A 26 0.10 -16.64 7.04
C ILE A 26 0.10 -15.63 5.89
N VAL A 27 0.32 -16.09 4.66
CA VAL A 27 0.28 -15.24 3.46
C VAL A 27 -1.10 -14.59 3.34
N VAL A 28 -2.18 -15.38 3.43
CA VAL A 28 -3.56 -14.88 3.33
C VAL A 28 -3.87 -13.91 4.46
N ALA A 29 -3.55 -14.24 5.71
CA ALA A 29 -3.77 -13.36 6.86
C ALA A 29 -3.02 -12.03 6.72
N SER A 30 -1.77 -12.06 6.30
CA SER A 30 -0.95 -10.85 6.10
C SER A 30 -1.53 -9.95 5.01
N VAL A 31 -1.92 -10.52 3.87
CA VAL A 31 -2.53 -9.79 2.75
C VAL A 31 -3.88 -9.18 3.17
N LEU A 32 -4.73 -9.93 3.86
CA LEU A 32 -6.00 -9.40 4.38
C LEU A 32 -5.75 -8.24 5.33
N PHE A 33 -4.81 -8.39 6.26
CA PHE A 33 -4.49 -7.36 7.25
C PHE A 33 -3.94 -6.08 6.60
N ILE A 34 -2.99 -6.21 5.66
CA ILE A 34 -2.46 -5.08 4.90
C ILE A 34 -3.58 -4.35 4.14
N ASN A 35 -4.54 -5.09 3.59
CA ASN A 35 -5.63 -4.52 2.81
C ASN A 35 -6.78 -3.94 3.65
N LEU A 36 -6.84 -4.16 4.98
CA LEU A 36 -7.83 -3.49 5.85
C LEU A 36 -7.80 -1.97 5.72
N ARG A 37 -6.66 -1.38 5.39
CA ARG A 37 -6.55 0.06 5.13
C ARG A 37 -7.49 0.55 4.01
N HIS A 38 -7.81 -0.30 3.02
CA HIS A 38 -8.74 0.06 1.95
C HIS A 38 -10.16 0.35 2.47
N LEU A 39 -10.58 -0.30 3.57
CA LEU A 39 -11.86 0.02 4.23
C LEU A 39 -11.85 1.46 4.78
N LEU A 40 -10.74 1.88 5.40
CA LEU A 40 -10.60 3.23 5.94
C LEU A 40 -10.55 4.27 4.82
N MET A 41 -9.82 3.99 3.74
CA MET A 41 -9.77 4.85 2.55
C MET A 41 -11.15 4.95 1.88
N ALA A 42 -11.85 3.83 1.71
CA ALA A 42 -13.19 3.80 1.11
C ALA A 42 -14.21 4.58 1.95
N THR A 43 -14.15 4.45 3.29
CA THR A 43 -15.03 5.24 4.18
C THR A 43 -14.74 6.73 4.09
N SER A 44 -13.48 7.12 3.95
CA SER A 44 -13.06 8.52 3.79
C SER A 44 -13.55 9.15 2.48
N LEU A 45 -13.65 8.35 1.39
CA LEU A 45 -14.16 8.81 0.08
C LEU A 45 -15.68 8.58 -0.09
N ARG A 46 -16.36 8.08 0.95
CA ARG A 46 -17.78 7.71 0.86
C ARG A 46 -18.67 8.86 0.40
N ALA A 47 -18.39 10.08 0.84
CA ALA A 47 -19.22 11.25 0.51
C ALA A 47 -19.23 11.53 -1.00
N GLU A 48 -18.09 11.37 -1.66
CA GLU A 48 -17.89 11.60 -3.08
C GLU A 48 -18.40 10.42 -3.90
N LEU A 49 -18.08 9.19 -3.49
CA LEU A 49 -18.40 7.98 -4.23
C LEU A 49 -19.88 7.58 -4.13
N ARG A 50 -20.62 8.02 -3.09
CA ARG A 50 -22.05 7.71 -2.95
C ARG A 50 -22.91 8.24 -4.11
N ARG A 51 -22.40 9.18 -4.90
CA ARG A 51 -23.06 9.69 -6.12
C ARG A 51 -23.10 8.64 -7.23
N LEU A 52 -22.26 7.62 -7.16
CA LEU A 52 -22.22 6.53 -8.12
C LEU A 52 -23.23 5.44 -7.76
N PRO A 53 -23.81 4.74 -8.76
CA PRO A 53 -24.54 3.50 -8.54
C PRO A 53 -23.62 2.44 -7.92
N ILE A 54 -24.21 1.36 -7.39
CA ILE A 54 -23.42 0.32 -6.69
C ILE A 54 -22.31 -0.25 -7.56
N GLY A 55 -22.56 -0.53 -8.84
CA GLY A 55 -21.55 -1.01 -9.79
C GLY A 55 -20.38 -0.02 -9.96
N GLY A 56 -20.69 1.29 -10.06
CA GLY A 56 -19.66 2.33 -10.13
C GLY A 56 -18.84 2.44 -8.84
N ARG A 57 -19.44 2.21 -7.66
CA ARG A 57 -18.72 2.17 -6.39
C ARG A 57 -17.79 0.96 -6.28
N LEU A 58 -18.25 -0.21 -6.73
CA LEU A 58 -17.41 -1.42 -6.78
C LEU A 58 -16.24 -1.24 -7.75
N PHE A 59 -16.51 -0.64 -8.91
CA PHE A 59 -15.47 -0.30 -9.88
C PHE A 59 -14.45 0.68 -9.30
N ALA A 60 -14.91 1.74 -8.61
CA ALA A 60 -14.02 2.67 -7.92
C ALA A 60 -13.20 1.98 -6.82
N ALA A 61 -13.80 1.06 -6.06
CA ALA A 61 -13.11 0.32 -5.01
C ALA A 61 -12.00 -0.60 -5.54
N PHE A 62 -12.20 -1.19 -6.73
CA PHE A 62 -11.16 -1.99 -7.38
C PHE A 62 -9.90 -1.18 -7.71
N PHE A 63 -10.06 0.08 -8.13
CA PHE A 63 -8.96 0.98 -8.45
C PHE A 63 -8.45 1.80 -7.26
N LEU A 64 -8.94 1.53 -6.06
CA LEU A 64 -8.52 2.24 -4.86
C LEU A 64 -7.17 1.73 -4.38
N THR A 65 -6.15 2.56 -4.48
CA THR A 65 -4.80 2.36 -3.94
C THR A 65 -4.41 3.54 -3.06
N ASP A 66 -3.27 3.49 -2.40
CA ASP A 66 -2.78 4.62 -1.59
C ASP A 66 -2.58 5.87 -2.45
N GLU A 67 -2.04 5.70 -3.66
CA GLU A 67 -1.77 6.79 -4.60
C GLU A 67 -3.07 7.40 -5.13
N SER A 68 -4.02 6.56 -5.56
CA SER A 68 -5.31 7.03 -6.07
C SER A 68 -6.12 7.71 -4.97
N PHE A 69 -6.05 7.20 -3.73
CA PHE A 69 -6.63 7.83 -2.55
C PHE A 69 -6.01 9.19 -2.25
N ALA A 70 -4.67 9.28 -2.25
CA ALA A 70 -3.96 10.52 -1.99
C ALA A 70 -4.30 11.61 -3.02
N MET A 71 -4.34 11.22 -4.31
CA MET A 71 -4.71 12.12 -5.40
C MET A 71 -6.18 12.57 -5.31
N ALA A 72 -7.10 11.63 -5.05
CA ALA A 72 -8.52 11.93 -4.90
C ALA A 72 -8.77 12.88 -3.72
N THR A 73 -8.24 12.56 -2.55
CA THR A 73 -8.42 13.39 -1.35
C THR A 73 -7.79 14.77 -1.52
N GLY A 74 -6.63 14.86 -2.17
CA GLY A 74 -6.00 16.13 -2.53
C GLY A 74 -6.86 16.98 -3.46
N HIS A 75 -7.51 16.37 -4.47
CA HIS A 75 -8.41 17.05 -5.40
C HIS A 75 -9.68 17.54 -4.70
N PHE A 76 -10.37 16.66 -3.97
CA PHE A 76 -11.64 17.00 -3.31
C PHE A 76 -11.45 18.04 -2.20
N ARG A 77 -10.37 17.98 -1.43
CA ARG A 77 -10.05 18.99 -0.40
C ARG A 77 -9.81 20.38 -0.96
N ARG A 78 -9.33 20.50 -2.20
CA ARG A 78 -9.18 21.78 -2.91
C ARG A 78 -10.45 22.26 -3.60
N GLY A 79 -11.59 21.65 -3.30
CA GLY A 79 -12.89 22.01 -3.87
C GLY A 79 -13.20 21.37 -5.21
N GLY A 80 -12.35 20.47 -5.71
CA GLY A 80 -12.63 19.67 -6.90
C GLY A 80 -13.84 18.75 -6.67
N ARG A 81 -14.62 18.51 -7.72
CA ARG A 81 -15.82 17.65 -7.65
C ARG A 81 -15.84 16.56 -8.72
N SER A 82 -14.80 16.50 -9.53
CA SER A 82 -14.73 15.61 -10.69
C SER A 82 -14.33 14.19 -10.28
N LEU A 83 -15.24 13.23 -10.42
CA LEU A 83 -14.91 11.80 -10.32
C LEU A 83 -14.10 11.33 -11.53
N ALA A 84 -14.20 12.00 -12.68
CA ALA A 84 -13.35 11.69 -13.83
C ALA A 84 -11.86 11.85 -13.50
N TYR A 85 -11.51 12.86 -12.70
CA TYR A 85 -10.13 13.03 -12.22
C TYR A 85 -9.63 11.78 -11.47
N TYR A 86 -10.46 11.24 -10.55
CA TYR A 86 -10.14 10.01 -9.82
C TYR A 86 -9.94 8.84 -10.77
N PHE A 87 -10.91 8.59 -11.68
CA PHE A 87 -10.86 7.44 -12.58
C PHE A 87 -9.72 7.54 -13.59
N THR A 88 -9.49 8.72 -14.16
CA THR A 88 -8.36 8.90 -15.09
C THR A 88 -7.04 8.55 -14.43
N PHE A 89 -6.78 9.09 -13.22
CA PHE A 89 -5.56 8.78 -12.49
C PHE A 89 -5.46 7.28 -12.14
N ALA A 90 -6.52 6.72 -11.56
CA ALA A 90 -6.53 5.36 -11.06
C ALA A 90 -6.40 4.31 -12.18
N ILE A 91 -7.07 4.54 -13.32
CA ILE A 91 -6.95 3.67 -14.50
C ILE A 91 -5.57 3.81 -15.15
N SER A 92 -5.05 5.03 -15.29
CA SER A 92 -3.70 5.24 -15.81
C SER A 92 -2.66 4.54 -14.94
N LEU A 93 -2.78 4.65 -13.61
CA LEU A 93 -1.91 3.96 -12.67
C LEU A 93 -2.01 2.43 -12.83
N TYR A 94 -3.21 1.90 -12.97
CA TYR A 94 -3.43 0.46 -13.20
C TYR A 94 -2.77 -0.03 -14.50
N VAL A 95 -2.95 0.70 -15.59
CA VAL A 95 -2.33 0.34 -16.88
C VAL A 95 -0.81 0.37 -16.76
N LEU A 96 -0.25 1.46 -16.22
CA LEU A 96 1.20 1.59 -16.04
C LEU A 96 1.78 0.52 -15.11
N TRP A 97 1.06 0.18 -14.03
CA TRP A 97 1.47 -0.89 -13.12
C TRP A 97 1.55 -2.25 -13.81
N ASN A 98 0.54 -2.58 -14.63
CA ASN A 98 0.52 -3.85 -15.36
C ASN A 98 1.58 -3.88 -16.47
N LEU A 99 1.81 -2.77 -17.17
CA LEU A 99 2.89 -2.65 -18.16
C LEU A 99 4.27 -2.79 -17.50
N ALA A 100 4.48 -2.14 -16.36
CA ALA A 100 5.71 -2.27 -15.58
C ALA A 100 5.93 -3.70 -15.07
N THR A 101 4.86 -4.37 -14.62
CA THR A 101 4.91 -5.78 -14.21
C THR A 101 5.31 -6.67 -15.39
N LEU A 102 4.71 -6.48 -16.56
CA LEU A 102 5.03 -7.24 -17.76
C LEU A 102 6.48 -6.99 -18.21
N ALA A 103 6.89 -5.73 -18.24
CA ALA A 103 8.27 -5.36 -18.55
C ALA A 103 9.26 -6.00 -17.56
N GLY A 104 8.93 -5.99 -16.27
CA GLY A 104 9.74 -6.63 -15.22
C GLY A 104 9.87 -8.14 -15.40
N ILE A 105 8.81 -8.83 -15.85
CA ILE A 105 8.86 -10.26 -16.17
C ILE A 105 9.79 -10.53 -17.37
N VAL A 106 9.64 -9.76 -18.45
CA VAL A 106 10.41 -9.93 -19.69
C VAL A 106 11.89 -9.60 -19.47
N ILE A 107 12.16 -8.43 -18.88
CA ILE A 107 13.53 -7.94 -18.63
C ILE A 107 14.19 -8.74 -17.50
N GLY A 108 13.43 -9.09 -16.46
CA GLY A 108 13.94 -9.83 -15.30
C GLY A 108 14.47 -11.22 -15.67
N SER A 109 13.86 -11.86 -16.69
CA SER A 109 14.38 -13.15 -17.19
C SER A 109 15.72 -13.02 -17.93
N ALA A 110 16.05 -11.83 -18.46
CA ALA A 110 17.29 -11.54 -19.15
C ALA A 110 18.40 -11.03 -18.20
N ILE A 111 18.03 -10.62 -16.96
CA ILE A 111 18.97 -10.15 -15.94
C ILE A 111 19.40 -11.35 -15.09
N GLY A 112 20.69 -11.71 -15.13
CA GLY A 112 21.20 -12.88 -14.41
C GLY A 112 21.05 -12.76 -12.88
N ASP A 113 21.43 -11.62 -12.29
CA ASP A 113 21.32 -11.35 -10.84
C ASP A 113 20.77 -9.95 -10.60
N PRO A 114 19.47 -9.81 -10.27
CA PRO A 114 18.84 -8.52 -10.00
C PRO A 114 19.49 -7.74 -8.84
N ARG A 115 20.14 -8.42 -7.90
CA ARG A 115 20.81 -7.77 -6.75
C ARG A 115 21.96 -6.88 -7.18
N ARG A 116 22.65 -7.22 -8.26
CA ARG A 116 23.73 -6.40 -8.82
C ARG A 116 23.27 -5.04 -9.33
N LEU A 117 21.99 -4.91 -9.62
CA LEU A 117 21.35 -3.66 -10.05
C LEU A 117 20.66 -2.92 -8.89
N GLY A 118 20.77 -3.41 -7.66
CA GLY A 118 20.11 -2.81 -6.50
C GLY A 118 18.58 -2.88 -6.55
N VAL A 119 18.00 -3.79 -7.35
CA VAL A 119 16.55 -3.92 -7.51
C VAL A 119 15.89 -4.37 -6.21
N ASP A 120 16.57 -5.11 -5.38
CA ASP A 120 16.18 -5.50 -4.02
C ASP A 120 15.96 -4.27 -3.11
N PHE A 121 16.76 -3.21 -3.31
CA PHE A 121 16.60 -1.96 -2.57
C PHE A 121 15.41 -1.12 -3.08
N ALA A 122 14.95 -1.31 -4.30
CA ALA A 122 13.88 -0.49 -4.91
C ALA A 122 12.58 -0.56 -4.10
N ILE A 123 12.23 -1.73 -3.56
CA ILE A 123 11.05 -1.92 -2.71
C ILE A 123 11.18 -1.09 -1.43
N THR A 124 12.31 -1.22 -0.73
CA THR A 124 12.60 -0.47 0.50
C THR A 124 12.59 1.03 0.24
N ALA A 125 13.23 1.49 -0.84
CA ALA A 125 13.24 2.89 -1.23
C ALA A 125 11.83 3.44 -1.51
N THR A 126 11.01 2.68 -2.23
CA THR A 126 9.62 3.06 -2.55
C THR A 126 8.79 3.23 -1.27
N PHE A 127 8.80 2.23 -0.39
CA PHE A 127 8.03 2.32 0.87
C PHE A 127 8.55 3.41 1.80
N THR A 128 9.88 3.59 1.87
CA THR A 128 10.47 4.72 2.63
C THR A 128 10.01 6.06 2.06
N GLY A 129 10.01 6.21 0.74
CA GLY A 129 9.49 7.41 0.07
C GLY A 129 8.03 7.68 0.40
N ILE A 130 7.17 6.65 0.36
CA ILE A 130 5.75 6.77 0.73
C ILE A 130 5.60 7.23 2.17
N VAL A 131 6.34 6.63 3.11
CA VAL A 131 6.31 7.03 4.54
C VAL A 131 6.76 8.48 4.70
N VAL A 132 7.88 8.89 4.09
CA VAL A 132 8.39 10.26 4.18
C VAL A 132 7.37 11.25 3.63
N LEU A 133 6.75 10.97 2.49
CA LEU A 133 5.70 11.81 1.90
C LEU A 133 4.41 11.85 2.72
N ALA A 134 4.14 10.83 3.53
CA ALA A 134 2.99 10.77 4.42
C ALA A 134 3.18 11.61 5.70
N ILE A 135 4.42 11.85 6.12
CA ILE A 135 4.75 12.66 7.30
C ILE A 135 4.46 14.14 6.99
N ARG A 136 3.46 14.70 7.64
CA ARG A 136 3.05 16.11 7.48
C ARG A 136 3.15 16.91 8.78
N ARG A 137 3.21 16.24 9.92
CA ARG A 137 3.27 16.83 11.26
C ARG A 137 4.33 16.09 12.09
N PRO A 138 4.91 16.72 13.11
CA PRO A 138 5.85 16.04 13.99
C PRO A 138 5.31 14.75 14.63
N GLY A 139 4.02 14.73 14.98
CA GLY A 139 3.36 13.53 15.50
C GLY A 139 3.34 12.35 14.51
N ASP A 140 3.25 12.62 13.21
CA ASP A 140 3.28 11.56 12.19
C ASP A 140 4.68 10.91 12.14
N ALA A 141 5.74 11.71 12.32
CA ALA A 141 7.12 11.23 12.39
C ALA A 141 7.34 10.34 13.63
N VAL A 142 6.78 10.74 14.80
CA VAL A 142 6.85 9.93 16.03
C VAL A 142 6.14 8.58 15.82
N ILE A 143 4.96 8.58 15.20
CA ILE A 143 4.21 7.35 14.91
C ILE A 143 5.02 6.44 13.97
N ALA A 144 5.59 7.01 12.90
CA ALA A 144 6.40 6.26 11.95
C ALA A 144 7.65 5.66 12.63
N LEU A 145 8.33 6.43 13.47
CA LEU A 145 9.51 5.97 14.22
C LEU A 145 9.16 4.82 15.19
N VAL A 146 8.08 4.98 15.97
CA VAL A 146 7.65 3.93 16.91
C VAL A 146 7.23 2.66 16.15
N ALA A 147 6.50 2.79 15.02
CA ALA A 147 6.16 1.65 14.18
C ALA A 147 7.41 0.96 13.63
N ALA A 148 8.41 1.72 13.19
CA ALA A 148 9.68 1.19 12.68
C ALA A 148 10.48 0.46 13.77
N LEU A 149 10.51 1.01 15.00
CA LEU A 149 11.18 0.38 16.14
C LEU A 149 10.50 -0.94 16.54
N ILE A 150 9.17 -0.97 16.59
CA ILE A 150 8.41 -2.20 16.86
C ILE A 150 8.67 -3.25 15.79
N ALA A 151 8.53 -2.87 14.51
CA ALA A 151 8.74 -3.80 13.41
C ALA A 151 10.19 -4.29 13.35
N GLY A 152 11.16 -3.40 13.52
CA GLY A 152 12.58 -3.73 13.50
C GLY A 152 13.00 -4.65 14.64
N SER A 153 12.54 -4.38 15.87
CA SER A 153 12.86 -5.23 17.01
C SER A 153 12.28 -6.65 16.87
N LEU A 154 11.04 -6.77 16.38
CA LEU A 154 10.42 -8.08 16.13
C LEU A 154 11.09 -8.82 14.96
N ALA A 155 11.50 -8.11 13.92
CA ALA A 155 12.23 -8.70 12.80
C ALA A 155 13.59 -9.23 13.25
N LEU A 156 14.33 -8.48 14.07
CA LEU A 156 15.62 -8.92 14.65
C LEU A 156 15.45 -10.12 15.60
N ALA A 157 14.29 -10.24 16.25
CA ALA A 157 13.95 -11.40 17.08
C ALA A 157 13.49 -12.62 16.25
N GLY A 158 13.57 -12.58 14.90
CA GLY A 158 13.15 -13.67 14.02
C GLY A 158 11.65 -13.75 13.75
N ALA A 159 10.87 -12.76 14.22
CA ALA A 159 9.41 -12.72 14.10
C ALA A 159 8.93 -11.78 13.00
N SER A 160 9.59 -11.76 11.85
CA SER A 160 9.35 -10.81 10.75
C SER A 160 7.89 -10.79 10.25
N THR A 161 7.22 -11.95 10.20
CA THR A 161 5.81 -12.02 9.81
C THR A 161 4.89 -11.34 10.82
N VAL A 162 5.16 -11.53 12.12
CA VAL A 162 4.39 -10.91 13.20
C VAL A 162 4.69 -9.41 13.28
N ALA A 163 5.90 -9.00 12.90
CA ALA A 163 6.35 -7.61 12.94
C ALA A 163 5.44 -6.68 12.15
N VAL A 164 5.09 -7.05 10.91
CA VAL A 164 4.23 -6.23 10.04
C VAL A 164 2.82 -6.10 10.62
N ILE A 165 2.26 -7.21 11.09
CA ILE A 165 0.90 -7.24 11.68
C ILE A 165 0.86 -6.41 12.96
N THR A 166 1.83 -6.61 13.84
CA THR A 166 1.87 -5.93 15.14
C THR A 166 2.11 -4.43 14.99
N ALA A 167 3.08 -4.02 14.16
CA ALA A 167 3.33 -2.61 13.89
C ALA A 167 2.12 -1.94 13.23
N GLY A 168 1.48 -2.62 12.28
CA GLY A 168 0.28 -2.11 11.59
C GLY A 168 -0.94 -1.98 12.50
N ALA A 169 -1.11 -2.85 13.50
CA ALA A 169 -2.19 -2.77 14.48
C ALA A 169 -1.93 -1.71 15.57
N LEU A 170 -0.69 -1.62 16.06
CA LEU A 170 -0.34 -0.71 17.16
C LEU A 170 -0.16 0.74 16.69
N ALA A 171 0.35 0.99 15.49
CA ALA A 171 0.58 2.35 14.99
C ALA A 171 -0.69 3.23 14.99
N PRO A 172 -1.87 2.78 14.54
CA PRO A 172 -3.11 3.55 14.65
C PRO A 172 -3.53 3.83 16.10
N LEU A 173 -3.33 2.89 17.02
CA LEU A 173 -3.63 3.08 18.44
C LEU A 173 -2.74 4.16 19.05
N ILE A 174 -1.45 4.13 18.75
CA ILE A 174 -0.49 5.16 19.19
C ILE A 174 -0.87 6.52 18.59
N ALA A 175 -1.33 6.56 17.34
CA ALA A 175 -1.77 7.79 16.68
C ALA A 175 -2.91 8.50 17.44
N VAL A 176 -3.81 7.74 18.09
CA VAL A 176 -4.90 8.31 18.90
C VAL A 176 -4.35 9.08 20.11
N PHE A 177 -3.28 8.60 20.73
CA PHE A 177 -2.67 9.25 21.89
C PHE A 177 -1.75 10.42 21.52
N VAL A 178 -1.03 10.32 20.42
CA VAL A 178 -0.07 11.35 19.95
C VAL A 178 -0.78 12.55 19.32
N ARG A 179 -1.99 12.36 18.78
CA ARG A 179 -2.78 13.43 18.13
C ARG A 179 -3.72 14.19 19.07
N ARG A 180 -3.78 13.82 20.35
CA ARG A 180 -4.44 14.61 21.38
C ARG A 180 -3.50 15.69 21.89
#